data_58d5ee6a34a97632c8028c8ddf4c1ff5
#
_entry.id   58d5ee6a34a97632c8028c8ddf4c1ff5
#
_cell.length_a   1.000
_cell.length_b   1.000
_cell.length_c   1.000
_cell.angle_alpha   90.00
_cell.angle_beta   90.00
_cell.angle_gamma   90.00
#
_symmetry.space_group_name_H-M   'P 1'
#
loop_
_entity.id
_entity.type
_entity.pdbx_description
1 polymer ?
#
loop_
_entity_poly.entity_id
_entity_poly.type
_entity_poly.pdbx_seq_one_letter_code
_entity_poly.pdbx_strand_id
1 'polypeptide(L)'
;MKRIAIISPSGKFYGSEQVLFDFLCTTQHKYVIYVPEGTFYDKIKNQGVHTPHLFTSVKKLYLHLAWMLLCGEFDGIYINEGGHIKYLNLLASLFPNKNFYVHIRLLEDCSAARLRKMHKNVSYISISDYITTEVKQNTGIQCYTMYDIYKLSSGIAGIKEFRIENDIVRLGIVGRLTTTKGLYDISHFCNYCENNQTKVHLEFHFFGGIDNHISEVKDFVVKAGTYKNINCKFHGFVNDKKQIY
;
A
#
# COMPACT_ATOMS: atom_id res chain seq x y z
N MET A 1 -24.06 -14.48 -11.08
CA MET A 1 -22.72 -13.90 -10.86
C MET A 1 -22.75 -13.16 -9.53
N LYS A 2 -21.80 -13.40 -8.62
CA LYS A 2 -21.79 -12.74 -7.29
C LYS A 2 -21.39 -11.26 -7.46
N ARG A 3 -22.14 -10.36 -6.82
CA ARG A 3 -21.89 -8.92 -6.79
C ARG A 3 -21.21 -8.55 -5.49
N ILE A 4 -19.98 -8.06 -5.57
CA ILE A 4 -19.17 -7.69 -4.40
C ILE A 4 -18.93 -6.19 -4.41
N ALA A 5 -19.22 -5.52 -3.30
CA ALA A 5 -18.83 -4.14 -3.07
C ALA A 5 -17.38 -4.10 -2.57
N ILE A 6 -16.58 -3.22 -3.14
CA ILE A 6 -15.19 -2.98 -2.74
C ILE A 6 -15.12 -1.68 -1.93
N ILE A 7 -14.43 -1.71 -0.81
CA ILE A 7 -14.20 -0.53 0.02
C ILE A 7 -12.69 -0.29 0.12
N SER A 8 -12.24 0.90 -0.26
CA SER A 8 -10.94 1.41 0.14
C SER A 8 -11.10 2.33 1.34
N PRO A 9 -10.49 2.03 2.48
CA PRO A 9 -10.55 2.89 3.66
C PRO A 9 -9.85 4.24 3.48
N SER A 10 -8.89 4.31 2.54
CA SER A 10 -8.10 5.51 2.25
C SER A 10 -8.48 6.11 0.88
N GLY A 11 -8.55 7.45 0.82
CA GLY A 11 -8.66 8.20 -0.45
C GLY A 11 -7.30 8.60 -1.03
N LYS A 12 -6.21 8.38 -0.30
CA LYS A 12 -4.85 8.63 -0.77
C LYS A 12 -4.44 7.53 -1.75
N PHE A 13 -3.49 7.82 -2.62
CA PHE A 13 -3.01 6.85 -3.61
C PHE A 13 -1.61 6.35 -3.21
N TYR A 14 -1.57 5.27 -2.45
CA TYR A 14 -0.35 4.60 -2.01
C TYR A 14 -0.25 3.19 -2.59
N GLY A 15 0.58 2.33 -2.02
CA GLY A 15 0.85 0.99 -2.55
C GLY A 15 -0.38 0.09 -2.62
N SER A 16 -1.20 0.07 -1.58
CA SER A 16 -2.44 -0.73 -1.52
C SER A 16 -3.50 -0.27 -2.53
N GLU A 17 -3.64 1.04 -2.70
CA GLU A 17 -4.55 1.63 -3.69
C GLU A 17 -4.03 1.43 -5.12
N GLN A 18 -2.69 1.48 -5.32
CA GLN A 18 -2.09 1.16 -6.62
C GLN A 18 -2.40 -0.28 -7.04
N VAL A 19 -2.25 -1.25 -6.14
CA VAL A 19 -2.55 -2.66 -6.43
C VAL A 19 -4.03 -2.84 -6.75
N LEU A 20 -4.92 -2.24 -5.96
CA LEU A 20 -6.36 -2.27 -6.25
C LEU A 20 -6.68 -1.60 -7.59
N PHE A 21 -6.06 -0.48 -7.90
CA PHE A 21 -6.24 0.20 -9.18
C PHE A 21 -5.78 -0.65 -10.36
N ASP A 22 -4.61 -1.27 -10.27
CA ASP A 22 -4.06 -2.15 -11.31
C ASP A 22 -4.99 -3.36 -11.53
N PHE A 23 -5.55 -3.94 -10.45
CA PHE A 23 -6.57 -4.97 -10.54
C PHE A 23 -7.83 -4.47 -11.27
N LEU A 24 -8.34 -3.31 -10.89
CA LEU A 24 -9.54 -2.71 -11.52
C LEU A 24 -9.33 -2.40 -13.01
N CYS A 25 -8.11 -2.02 -13.41
CA CYS A 25 -7.77 -1.77 -14.80
C CYS A 25 -7.67 -3.05 -15.65
N THR A 26 -7.48 -4.22 -15.02
CA THR A 26 -7.28 -5.48 -15.73
C THR A 26 -8.50 -6.40 -15.70
N THR A 27 -9.39 -6.19 -14.73
CA THR A 27 -10.59 -7.03 -14.60
C THR A 27 -11.64 -6.72 -15.65
N GLN A 28 -12.31 -7.76 -16.15
CA GLN A 28 -13.47 -7.62 -17.03
C GLN A 28 -14.80 -7.44 -16.26
N HIS A 29 -14.75 -7.58 -14.93
CA HIS A 29 -15.93 -7.46 -14.08
C HIS A 29 -16.12 -6.02 -13.62
N LYS A 30 -17.37 -5.55 -13.61
CA LYS A 30 -17.74 -4.27 -13.03
C LYS A 30 -17.95 -4.42 -11.53
N TYR A 31 -17.20 -3.66 -10.75
CA TYR A 31 -17.34 -3.58 -9.30
C TYR A 31 -17.95 -2.25 -8.88
N VAL A 32 -18.67 -2.26 -7.77
CA VAL A 32 -19.08 -1.04 -7.07
C VAL A 32 -18.02 -0.74 -6.04
N ILE A 33 -17.43 0.45 -6.11
CA ILE A 33 -16.26 0.82 -5.32
C ILE A 33 -16.61 2.02 -4.46
N TYR A 34 -16.37 1.91 -3.16
CA TYR A 34 -16.56 2.99 -2.19
C TYR A 34 -15.20 3.52 -1.74
N VAL A 35 -14.99 4.81 -1.92
CA VAL A 35 -13.69 5.47 -1.67
C VAL A 35 -13.95 6.81 -0.99
N PRO A 36 -13.17 7.24 0.03
CA PRO A 36 -13.21 8.61 0.53
C PRO A 36 -12.65 9.58 -0.51
N GLU A 37 -12.92 10.87 -0.33
CA GLU A 37 -12.34 11.93 -1.15
C GLU A 37 -10.81 11.87 -1.17
N GLY A 38 -10.21 12.02 -2.36
CA GLY A 38 -8.77 12.05 -2.54
C GLY A 38 -8.30 11.55 -3.90
N THR A 39 -6.99 11.51 -4.05
CA THR A 39 -6.32 11.19 -5.33
C THR A 39 -6.68 9.81 -5.89
N PHE A 40 -7.05 8.86 -5.04
CA PHE A 40 -7.47 7.53 -5.48
C PHE A 40 -8.87 7.58 -6.13
N TYR A 41 -9.81 8.31 -5.52
CA TYR A 41 -11.13 8.55 -6.11
C TYR A 41 -11.02 9.16 -7.51
N ASP A 42 -10.21 10.22 -7.64
CA ASP A 42 -10.01 10.90 -8.92
C ASP A 42 -9.41 9.98 -9.99
N LYS A 43 -8.44 9.15 -9.62
CA LYS A 43 -7.85 8.17 -10.54
C LYS A 43 -8.86 7.15 -11.06
N ILE A 44 -9.70 6.57 -10.20
CA ILE A 44 -10.73 5.61 -10.63
C ILE A 44 -11.75 6.31 -11.53
N LYS A 45 -12.19 7.52 -11.16
CA LYS A 45 -13.15 8.31 -11.92
C LYS A 45 -12.61 8.64 -13.33
N ASN A 46 -11.34 9.06 -13.41
CA ASN A 46 -10.70 9.41 -14.68
C ASN A 46 -10.44 8.21 -15.60
N GLN A 47 -10.32 7.01 -15.03
CA GLN A 47 -10.18 5.77 -15.80
C GLN A 47 -11.45 5.44 -16.61
N GLY A 48 -12.64 5.83 -16.12
CA GLY A 48 -13.92 5.71 -16.83
C GLY A 48 -14.52 4.31 -16.93
N VAL A 49 -13.84 3.25 -16.48
CA VAL A 49 -14.34 1.85 -16.54
C VAL A 49 -15.22 1.51 -15.33
N HIS A 50 -14.84 2.03 -14.17
CA HIS A 50 -15.55 1.84 -12.91
C HIS A 50 -16.09 3.17 -12.40
N THR A 51 -17.27 3.13 -11.74
CA THR A 51 -17.85 4.32 -11.11
C THR A 51 -17.60 4.25 -9.60
N PRO A 52 -16.69 5.08 -9.05
CA PRO A 52 -16.48 5.13 -7.62
C PRO A 52 -17.61 5.90 -6.93
N HIS A 53 -18.04 5.41 -5.79
CA HIS A 53 -18.96 6.08 -4.89
C HIS A 53 -18.19 6.78 -3.78
N LEU A 54 -18.33 8.10 -3.71
CA LEU A 54 -17.71 8.90 -2.66
C LEU A 54 -18.43 8.70 -1.34
N PHE A 55 -17.69 8.51 -0.25
CA PHE A 55 -18.24 8.59 1.09
C PHE A 55 -17.45 9.56 1.98
N THR A 56 -18.16 10.31 2.79
CA THR A 56 -17.60 11.28 3.75
C THR A 56 -17.71 10.80 5.20
N SER A 57 -18.55 9.81 5.45
CA SER A 57 -18.79 9.26 6.79
C SER A 57 -18.84 7.74 6.74
N VAL A 58 -17.96 7.11 7.51
CA VAL A 58 -17.91 5.64 7.64
C VAL A 58 -19.23 5.09 8.16
N LYS A 59 -19.86 5.74 9.15
CA LYS A 59 -21.15 5.29 9.69
C LYS A 59 -22.24 5.29 8.62
N LYS A 60 -22.36 6.37 7.84
CA LYS A 60 -23.34 6.47 6.75
C LYS A 60 -23.07 5.43 5.66
N LEU A 61 -21.80 5.20 5.32
CA LEU A 61 -21.41 4.15 4.36
C LEU A 61 -21.93 2.78 4.84
N TYR A 62 -21.67 2.39 6.08
CA TYR A 62 -22.05 1.06 6.57
C TYR A 62 -23.55 0.89 6.74
N LEU A 63 -24.30 1.95 7.05
CA LEU A 63 -25.78 1.94 7.00
C LEU A 63 -26.29 1.73 5.56
N HIS A 64 -25.70 2.43 4.59
CA HIS A 64 -26.02 2.24 3.18
C HIS A 64 -25.70 0.82 2.70
N LEU A 65 -24.53 0.28 3.07
CA LEU A 65 -24.16 -1.10 2.73
C LEU A 65 -25.09 -2.14 3.37
N ALA A 66 -25.53 -1.92 4.61
CA ALA A 66 -26.54 -2.77 5.25
C ALA A 66 -27.84 -2.80 4.44
N TRP A 67 -28.32 -1.64 4.01
CA TRP A 67 -29.49 -1.53 3.15
C TRP A 67 -29.31 -2.27 1.81
N MET A 68 -28.19 -2.06 1.13
CA MET A 68 -27.87 -2.72 -0.14
C MET A 68 -27.77 -4.25 -0.01
N LEU A 69 -27.22 -4.76 1.11
CA LEU A 69 -27.19 -6.19 1.42
C LEU A 69 -28.61 -6.75 1.67
N LEU A 70 -29.45 -5.99 2.37
CA LEU A 70 -30.85 -6.34 2.65
C LEU A 70 -31.66 -6.41 1.34
N CYS A 71 -31.50 -5.45 0.44
CA CYS A 71 -32.12 -5.41 -0.88
C CYS A 71 -31.58 -6.49 -1.85
N GLY A 72 -30.56 -7.25 -1.45
CA GLY A 72 -29.94 -8.26 -2.31
C GLY A 72 -29.06 -7.70 -3.43
N GLU A 73 -28.69 -6.41 -3.35
CA GLU A 73 -27.84 -5.77 -4.35
C GLU A 73 -26.40 -6.28 -4.30
N PHE A 74 -25.93 -6.69 -3.12
CA PHE A 74 -24.61 -7.30 -2.94
C PHE A 74 -24.70 -8.69 -2.32
N ASP A 75 -23.81 -9.57 -2.74
CA ASP A 75 -23.58 -10.89 -2.17
C ASP A 75 -22.44 -10.90 -1.15
N GLY A 76 -21.67 -9.81 -1.10
CA GLY A 76 -20.58 -9.65 -0.16
C GLY A 76 -19.88 -8.29 -0.25
N ILE A 77 -18.96 -8.10 0.66
CA ILE A 77 -18.16 -6.89 0.78
C ILE A 77 -16.68 -7.29 0.92
N TYR A 78 -15.82 -6.60 0.18
CA TYR A 78 -14.37 -6.68 0.30
C TYR A 78 -13.81 -5.36 0.79
N ILE A 79 -12.94 -5.40 1.79
CA ILE A 79 -12.20 -4.25 2.28
C ILE A 79 -10.72 -4.41 1.91
N ASN A 80 -10.17 -3.40 1.23
CA ASN A 80 -8.79 -3.42 0.73
C ASN A 80 -7.72 -3.30 1.82
N GLU A 81 -8.08 -2.88 3.03
CA GLU A 81 -7.20 -2.74 4.20
C GLU A 81 -7.99 -2.94 5.50
N GLY A 82 -7.29 -3.18 6.63
CA GLY A 82 -7.90 -3.44 7.93
C GLY A 82 -8.65 -2.29 8.61
N GLY A 83 -8.64 -1.07 8.02
CA GLY A 83 -9.16 0.14 8.68
C GLY A 83 -10.63 0.13 9.10
N HIS A 84 -11.48 -0.67 8.42
CA HIS A 84 -12.92 -0.74 8.69
C HIS A 84 -13.39 -2.08 9.30
N ILE A 85 -12.49 -2.91 9.79
CA ILE A 85 -12.80 -4.25 10.33
C ILE A 85 -13.95 -4.22 11.36
N LYS A 86 -13.95 -3.25 12.26
CA LYS A 86 -14.98 -3.13 13.29
C LYS A 86 -16.41 -3.02 12.71
N TYR A 87 -16.58 -2.22 11.68
CA TYR A 87 -17.88 -2.03 11.04
C TYR A 87 -18.26 -3.23 10.18
N LEU A 88 -17.28 -3.83 9.49
CA LEU A 88 -17.51 -5.04 8.71
C LEU A 88 -17.98 -6.19 9.60
N ASN A 89 -17.38 -6.36 10.76
CA ASN A 89 -17.77 -7.39 11.73
C ASN A 89 -19.23 -7.23 12.18
N LEU A 90 -19.70 -5.99 12.38
CA LEU A 90 -21.10 -5.73 12.68
C LEU A 90 -22.02 -6.16 11.52
N LEU A 91 -21.67 -5.83 10.27
CA LEU A 91 -22.44 -6.30 9.10
C LEU A 91 -22.42 -7.81 8.98
N ALA A 92 -21.27 -8.44 9.20
CA ALA A 92 -21.15 -9.89 9.14
C ALA A 92 -22.05 -10.61 10.15
N SER A 93 -22.26 -10.01 11.33
CA SER A 93 -23.20 -10.53 12.33
C SER A 93 -24.67 -10.43 11.89
N LEU A 94 -25.03 -9.33 11.22
CA LEU A 94 -26.40 -9.08 10.76
C LEU A 94 -26.74 -9.88 9.48
N PHE A 95 -25.75 -10.24 8.68
CA PHE A 95 -25.92 -10.91 7.39
C PHE A 95 -25.13 -12.20 7.30
N PRO A 96 -25.47 -13.26 8.07
CA PRO A 96 -24.67 -14.49 8.16
C PRO A 96 -24.55 -15.28 6.85
N ASN A 97 -25.46 -15.06 5.90
CA ASN A 97 -25.49 -15.71 4.58
C ASN A 97 -24.73 -14.93 3.49
N LYS A 98 -24.14 -13.79 3.84
CA LYS A 98 -23.32 -12.97 2.93
C LYS A 98 -21.84 -13.22 3.20
N ASN A 99 -20.97 -12.93 2.21
CA ASN A 99 -19.53 -13.15 2.32
C ASN A 99 -18.82 -11.82 2.58
N PHE A 100 -17.89 -11.82 3.50
CA PHE A 100 -17.09 -10.65 3.85
C PHE A 100 -15.62 -11.00 3.73
N TYR A 101 -14.83 -10.10 3.15
CA TYR A 101 -13.41 -10.29 2.91
C TYR A 101 -12.64 -9.10 3.46
N VAL A 102 -11.58 -9.37 4.19
CA VAL A 102 -10.66 -8.36 4.71
C VAL A 102 -9.28 -8.65 4.19
N HIS A 103 -8.67 -7.67 3.51
CA HIS A 103 -7.30 -7.78 3.09
C HIS A 103 -6.38 -7.18 4.17
N ILE A 104 -5.56 -8.02 4.78
CA ILE A 104 -4.60 -7.64 5.82
C ILE A 104 -3.28 -7.32 5.13
N ARG A 105 -2.88 -6.05 5.22
CA ARG A 105 -1.70 -5.52 4.54
C ARG A 105 -0.63 -5.03 5.51
N LEU A 106 -1.01 -4.69 6.74
CA LEU A 106 -0.16 -4.09 7.73
C LEU A 106 -0.05 -4.98 8.98
N LEU A 107 1.10 -4.96 9.63
CA LEU A 107 1.32 -5.67 10.90
C LEU A 107 0.39 -5.19 12.00
N GLU A 108 0.04 -3.91 12.03
CA GLU A 108 -0.89 -3.34 13.00
C GLU A 108 -2.28 -3.97 12.91
N ASP A 109 -2.65 -4.52 11.76
CA ASP A 109 -3.93 -5.22 11.56
C ASP A 109 -3.90 -6.66 12.09
N CYS A 110 -2.70 -7.23 12.35
CA CYS A 110 -2.53 -8.61 12.83
C CYS A 110 -2.82 -8.77 14.33
N SER A 111 -3.22 -7.73 15.03
CA SER A 111 -3.42 -7.78 16.48
C SER A 111 -4.70 -8.53 16.88
N ALA A 112 -4.63 -9.32 17.95
CA ALA A 112 -5.79 -9.99 18.53
C ALA A 112 -6.91 -9.02 18.95
N ALA A 113 -6.58 -7.76 19.26
CA ALA A 113 -7.57 -6.73 19.59
C ALA A 113 -8.43 -6.34 18.38
N ARG A 114 -7.85 -6.30 17.19
CA ARG A 114 -8.58 -5.97 15.94
C ARG A 114 -9.34 -7.17 15.37
N LEU A 115 -8.75 -8.37 15.40
CA LEU A 115 -9.28 -9.56 14.73
C LEU A 115 -10.13 -10.47 15.66
N ARG A 116 -10.18 -10.16 16.97
CA ARG A 116 -10.97 -10.93 17.92
C ARG A 116 -12.45 -10.92 17.58
N LYS A 117 -13.08 -12.08 17.72
CA LYS A 117 -14.54 -12.26 17.61
C LYS A 117 -15.10 -11.98 16.21
N MET A 118 -14.35 -12.21 15.18
CA MET A 118 -14.90 -12.11 13.83
C MET A 118 -15.85 -13.27 13.53
N HIS A 119 -16.89 -12.97 12.74
CA HIS A 119 -17.88 -13.96 12.37
C HIS A 119 -17.34 -14.96 11.36
N LYS A 120 -17.90 -16.19 11.37
CA LYS A 120 -17.47 -17.31 10.50
C LYS A 120 -17.59 -17.03 8.99
N ASN A 121 -18.38 -16.04 8.61
CA ASN A 121 -18.56 -15.59 7.23
C ASN A 121 -17.61 -14.46 6.81
N VAL A 122 -16.61 -14.16 7.64
CA VAL A 122 -15.49 -13.26 7.30
C VAL A 122 -14.28 -14.09 6.94
N SER A 123 -13.78 -13.89 5.74
CA SER A 123 -12.54 -14.48 5.24
C SER A 123 -11.42 -13.45 5.24
N TYR A 124 -10.24 -13.87 5.66
CA TYR A 124 -9.05 -13.02 5.70
C TYR A 124 -8.11 -13.36 4.57
N ILE A 125 -7.63 -12.34 3.90
CA ILE A 125 -6.63 -12.42 2.84
C ILE A 125 -5.42 -11.64 3.33
N SER A 126 -4.23 -12.20 3.23
CA SER A 126 -2.97 -11.54 3.60
C SER A 126 -2.09 -11.36 2.37
N ILE A 127 -1.26 -10.32 2.37
CA ILE A 127 -0.36 -10.01 1.23
C ILE A 127 0.89 -10.89 1.18
N SER A 128 1.20 -11.64 2.23
CA SER A 128 2.41 -12.48 2.29
C SER A 128 2.28 -13.58 3.33
N ASP A 129 3.12 -14.62 3.23
CA ASP A 129 3.20 -15.68 4.22
C ASP A 129 3.66 -15.18 5.59
N TYR A 130 4.46 -14.10 5.61
CA TYR A 130 4.85 -13.44 6.85
C TYR A 130 3.62 -12.90 7.59
N ILE A 131 2.76 -12.11 6.91
CA ILE A 131 1.52 -11.59 7.50
C ILE A 131 0.57 -12.73 7.90
N THR A 132 0.46 -13.80 7.08
CA THR A 132 -0.33 -15.00 7.43
C THR A 132 0.15 -15.61 8.75
N THR A 133 1.47 -15.75 8.90
CA THR A 133 2.08 -16.31 10.10
C THR A 133 1.80 -15.44 11.32
N GLU A 134 1.99 -14.13 11.21
CA GLU A 134 1.72 -13.17 12.27
C GLU A 134 0.25 -13.20 12.73
N VAL A 135 -0.70 -13.20 11.77
CA VAL A 135 -2.12 -13.32 12.11
C VAL A 135 -2.39 -14.62 12.85
N LYS A 136 -1.88 -15.75 12.34
CA LYS A 136 -2.08 -17.06 12.96
C LYS A 136 -1.50 -17.13 14.37
N GLN A 137 -0.28 -16.62 14.58
CA GLN A 137 0.38 -16.62 15.90
C GLN A 137 -0.37 -15.73 16.90
N ASN A 138 -0.80 -14.54 16.47
CA ASN A 138 -1.41 -13.57 17.37
C ASN A 138 -2.89 -13.86 17.67
N THR A 139 -3.60 -14.56 16.78
CA THR A 139 -5.06 -14.69 16.85
C THR A 139 -5.59 -16.11 16.70
N GLY A 140 -4.80 -17.05 16.18
CA GLY A 140 -5.25 -18.38 15.78
C GLY A 140 -6.07 -18.42 14.47
N ILE A 141 -6.30 -17.28 13.83
CA ILE A 141 -7.10 -17.17 12.60
C ILE A 141 -6.26 -17.61 11.40
N GLN A 142 -6.90 -18.37 10.50
CA GLN A 142 -6.30 -18.71 9.20
C GLN A 142 -6.59 -17.63 8.16
N CYS A 143 -5.53 -17.21 7.44
CA CYS A 143 -5.62 -16.33 6.29
C CYS A 143 -5.33 -17.09 5.00
N TYR A 144 -5.87 -16.60 3.89
CA TYR A 144 -5.45 -16.99 2.55
C TYR A 144 -4.34 -16.05 2.09
N THR A 145 -3.13 -16.55 1.85
CA THR A 145 -2.06 -15.72 1.28
C THR A 145 -2.37 -15.42 -0.18
N MET A 146 -2.41 -14.15 -0.53
CA MET A 146 -2.55 -13.67 -1.90
C MET A 146 -1.56 -12.53 -2.11
N TYR A 147 -0.47 -12.83 -2.81
CA TYR A 147 0.54 -11.82 -3.14
C TYR A 147 -0.04 -10.76 -4.06
N ASP A 148 0.36 -9.51 -3.85
CA ASP A 148 -0.02 -8.42 -4.73
C ASP A 148 0.51 -8.67 -6.14
N ILE A 149 -0.39 -8.58 -7.13
CA ILE A 149 -0.02 -8.72 -8.53
C ILE A 149 0.66 -7.44 -8.97
N TYR A 150 1.92 -7.54 -9.36
CA TYR A 150 2.65 -6.44 -9.96
C TYR A 150 2.68 -6.60 -11.49
N LYS A 151 2.10 -5.64 -12.21
CA LYS A 151 2.21 -5.59 -13.66
C LYS A 151 3.56 -4.97 -14.02
N LEU A 152 4.50 -5.79 -14.46
CA LEU A 152 5.71 -5.29 -15.09
C LEU A 152 5.31 -4.47 -16.32
N SER A 153 5.70 -3.20 -16.36
CA SER A 153 5.53 -2.40 -17.58
C SER A 153 6.33 -3.08 -18.69
N SER A 154 5.67 -3.37 -19.81
CA SER A 154 6.33 -3.86 -21.01
C SER A 154 7.42 -2.86 -21.41
N GLY A 155 8.67 -3.24 -21.28
CA GLY A 155 9.82 -2.37 -21.59
C GLY A 155 10.95 -2.39 -20.57
N ILE A 156 10.82 -3.10 -19.45
CA ILE A 156 11.99 -3.47 -18.64
C ILE A 156 12.63 -4.65 -19.36
N ALA A 157 13.40 -4.34 -20.38
CA ALA A 157 14.18 -5.32 -21.10
C ALA A 157 15.33 -5.77 -20.22
N GLY A 158 15.23 -6.99 -19.68
CA GLY A 158 16.31 -7.70 -19.04
C GLY A 158 16.86 -7.06 -17.75
N ILE A 159 17.45 -7.87 -16.92
CA ILE A 159 18.29 -7.41 -15.82
C ILE A 159 19.53 -6.79 -16.48
N LYS A 160 19.68 -5.47 -16.37
CA LYS A 160 20.93 -4.82 -16.76
C LYS A 160 22.01 -5.35 -15.82
N GLU A 161 23.12 -5.82 -16.40
CA GLU A 161 24.28 -6.14 -15.60
C GLU A 161 24.68 -4.92 -14.77
N PHE A 162 25.02 -5.16 -13.51
CA PHE A 162 25.57 -4.12 -12.66
C PHE A 162 26.91 -3.67 -13.26
N ARG A 163 27.00 -2.42 -13.68
CA ARG A 163 28.22 -1.84 -14.23
C ARG A 163 28.63 -0.64 -13.42
N ILE A 164 29.89 -0.60 -13.05
CA ILE A 164 30.52 0.61 -12.50
C ILE A 164 31.01 1.41 -13.71
N GLU A 165 30.40 2.57 -13.94
CA GLU A 165 30.78 3.49 -14.99
C GLU A 165 31.57 4.65 -14.39
N ASN A 166 32.77 4.86 -14.88
CA ASN A 166 33.67 5.95 -14.42
C ASN A 166 33.86 5.98 -12.89
N ASP A 167 34.01 4.82 -12.27
CA ASP A 167 34.14 4.68 -10.81
C ASP A 167 32.96 5.24 -9.99
N ILE A 168 31.80 5.43 -10.62
CA ILE A 168 30.58 5.88 -9.96
C ILE A 168 29.63 4.70 -9.75
N VAL A 169 29.19 4.51 -8.50
CA VAL A 169 28.12 3.57 -8.14
C VAL A 169 26.87 4.38 -7.78
N ARG A 170 25.78 4.13 -8.51
CA ARG A 170 24.47 4.75 -8.26
C ARG A 170 23.57 3.81 -7.47
N LEU A 171 23.09 4.28 -6.32
CA LEU A 171 22.22 3.54 -5.41
C LEU A 171 20.84 4.20 -5.40
N GLY A 172 19.81 3.48 -5.89
CA GLY A 172 18.43 3.94 -5.90
C GLY A 172 17.69 3.55 -4.61
N ILE A 173 17.14 4.50 -3.89
CA ILE A 173 16.25 4.30 -2.75
C ILE A 173 14.84 4.68 -3.19
N VAL A 174 13.95 3.68 -3.32
CA VAL A 174 12.58 3.88 -3.83
C VAL A 174 11.57 3.74 -2.70
N GLY A 175 10.90 4.82 -2.39
CA GLY A 175 9.90 4.86 -1.34
C GLY A 175 9.80 6.22 -0.67
N ARG A 176 8.73 6.44 0.10
CA ARG A 176 8.61 7.65 0.90
C ARG A 176 9.72 7.69 1.96
N LEU A 177 10.43 8.80 2.04
CA LEU A 177 11.46 9.01 3.06
C LEU A 177 10.77 9.29 4.40
N THR A 178 10.79 8.31 5.28
CA THR A 178 10.17 8.34 6.61
C THR A 178 10.88 7.35 7.52
N THR A 179 10.76 7.52 8.82
CA THR A 179 11.40 6.65 9.84
C THR A 179 11.03 5.18 9.68
N THR A 180 9.79 4.89 9.29
CA THR A 180 9.29 3.50 9.08
C THR A 180 9.80 2.83 7.80
N LYS A 181 10.57 3.54 6.96
CA LYS A 181 11.12 3.01 5.70
C LYS A 181 12.65 2.99 5.70
N GLY A 182 13.24 2.67 6.85
CA GLY A 182 14.68 2.48 6.99
C GLY A 182 15.51 3.77 6.99
N LEU A 183 14.92 4.92 7.33
CA LEU A 183 15.65 6.20 7.39
C LEU A 183 16.94 6.11 8.21
N TYR A 184 16.87 5.46 9.37
CA TYR A 184 18.03 5.34 10.26
C TYR A 184 19.15 4.53 9.62
N ASP A 185 18.83 3.38 9.02
CA ASP A 185 19.81 2.52 8.36
C ASP A 185 20.44 3.24 7.16
N ILE A 186 19.61 3.94 6.36
CA ILE A 186 20.09 4.75 5.23
C ILE A 186 21.01 5.86 5.73
N SER A 187 20.61 6.59 6.78
CA SER A 187 21.40 7.66 7.37
C SER A 187 22.74 7.16 7.92
N HIS A 188 22.72 6.02 8.61
CA HIS A 188 23.94 5.37 9.10
C HIS A 188 24.86 4.95 7.96
N PHE A 189 24.32 4.36 6.90
CA PHE A 189 25.09 3.94 5.73
C PHE A 189 25.69 5.14 5.00
N CYS A 190 24.93 6.21 4.77
CA CYS A 190 25.45 7.44 4.18
C CYS A 190 26.57 8.06 5.02
N ASN A 191 26.40 8.14 6.35
CA ASN A 191 27.42 8.64 7.26
C ASN A 191 28.70 7.76 7.23
N TYR A 192 28.52 6.43 7.19
CA TYR A 192 29.67 5.53 7.07
C TYR A 192 30.44 5.79 5.77
N CYS A 193 29.75 5.88 4.63
CA CYS A 193 30.38 6.16 3.34
C CYS A 193 31.04 7.54 3.28
N GLU A 194 30.46 8.56 3.90
CA GLU A 194 31.03 9.90 3.99
C GLU A 194 32.35 9.92 4.77
N ASN A 195 32.41 9.17 5.87
CA ASN A 195 33.57 9.15 6.78
C ASN A 195 34.69 8.18 6.33
N ASN A 196 34.37 7.25 5.44
CA ASN A 196 35.33 6.25 4.95
C ASN A 196 35.54 6.46 3.47
N GLN A 197 36.77 6.81 3.08
CA GLN A 197 37.12 6.94 1.67
C GLN A 197 36.84 5.64 0.94
N THR A 198 35.86 5.66 0.05
CA THR A 198 35.57 4.53 -0.86
C THR A 198 36.40 4.67 -2.12
N LYS A 199 36.79 3.54 -2.73
CA LYS A 199 37.53 3.51 -4.03
C LYS A 199 36.64 4.00 -5.18
N VAL A 200 35.31 4.10 -4.97
CA VAL A 200 34.32 4.51 -5.96
C VAL A 200 33.56 5.70 -5.43
N HIS A 201 33.13 6.56 -6.31
CA HIS A 201 32.23 7.66 -5.96
C HIS A 201 30.79 7.15 -5.83
N LEU A 202 30.11 7.46 -4.72
CA LEU A 202 28.76 6.99 -4.43
C LEU A 202 27.74 8.11 -4.69
N GLU A 203 26.74 7.81 -5.50
CA GLU A 203 25.57 8.65 -5.70
C GLU A 203 24.33 7.95 -5.16
N PHE A 204 23.64 8.57 -4.19
CA PHE A 204 22.37 8.11 -3.63
C PHE A 204 21.22 8.86 -4.29
N HIS A 205 20.31 8.14 -4.93
CA HIS A 205 19.14 8.71 -5.59
C HIS A 205 17.88 8.32 -4.81
N PHE A 206 17.21 9.29 -4.21
CA PHE A 206 16.00 9.10 -3.42
C PHE A 206 14.77 9.41 -4.27
N PHE A 207 13.97 8.37 -4.57
CA PHE A 207 12.73 8.48 -5.33
C PHE A 207 11.53 8.26 -4.40
N GLY A 208 10.77 9.30 -4.13
CA GLY A 208 9.60 9.27 -3.27
C GLY A 208 9.37 10.57 -2.52
N GLY A 209 8.20 10.71 -1.90
CA GLY A 209 7.88 11.89 -1.10
C GLY A 209 8.77 11.99 0.14
N ILE A 210 9.10 13.22 0.51
CA ILE A 210 9.84 13.55 1.75
C ILE A 210 8.81 13.95 2.80
N ASP A 211 8.78 13.25 3.93
CA ASP A 211 7.88 13.58 5.03
C ASP A 211 8.47 14.71 5.89
N ASN A 212 8.26 15.93 5.42
CA ASN A 212 8.78 17.13 6.09
C ASN A 212 8.14 17.45 7.46
N HIS A 213 7.17 16.66 7.91
CA HIS A 213 6.62 16.81 9.27
C HIS A 213 7.45 16.05 10.32
N ILE A 214 8.34 15.16 9.88
CA ILE A 214 9.22 14.38 10.75
C ILE A 214 10.56 15.10 10.85
N SER A 215 10.98 15.43 12.07
CA SER A 215 12.23 16.16 12.35
C SER A 215 13.45 15.41 11.84
N GLU A 216 13.52 14.10 12.10
CA GLU A 216 14.64 13.23 11.70
C GLU A 216 14.81 13.15 10.18
N VAL A 217 13.70 13.25 9.43
CA VAL A 217 13.75 13.32 7.96
C VAL A 217 14.35 14.64 7.50
N LYS A 218 13.92 15.76 8.10
CA LYS A 218 14.51 17.08 7.81
C LYS A 218 16.00 17.10 8.11
N ASP A 219 16.38 16.64 9.28
CA ASP A 219 17.78 16.61 9.73
C ASP A 219 18.65 15.78 8.78
N PHE A 220 18.14 14.62 8.32
CA PHE A 220 18.84 13.82 7.33
C PHE A 220 18.99 14.54 5.99
N VAL A 221 17.93 15.17 5.47
CA VAL A 221 17.98 15.90 4.19
C VAL A 221 18.99 17.06 4.24
N VAL A 222 18.98 17.84 5.33
CA VAL A 222 19.93 18.93 5.54
C VAL A 222 21.36 18.38 5.62
N LYS A 223 21.57 17.33 6.41
CA LYS A 223 22.88 16.70 6.55
C LYS A 223 23.40 16.11 5.24
N ALA A 224 22.53 15.45 4.48
CA ALA A 224 22.88 14.87 3.17
C ALA A 224 23.39 15.93 2.18
N GLY A 225 22.92 17.17 2.28
CA GLY A 225 23.40 18.30 1.48
C GLY A 225 24.79 18.79 1.89
N THR A 226 25.33 18.37 3.03
CA THR A 226 26.67 18.77 3.52
C THR A 226 27.76 17.74 3.25
N TYR A 227 27.41 16.55 2.74
CA TYR A 227 28.37 15.51 2.42
C TYR A 227 29.32 15.92 1.30
N LYS A 228 30.57 15.51 1.39
CA LYS A 228 31.66 15.85 0.44
C LYS A 228 32.13 14.66 -0.37
N ASN A 229 32.09 13.45 0.22
CA ASN A 229 32.58 12.22 -0.38
C ASN A 229 31.48 11.41 -1.08
N ILE A 230 30.21 11.71 -0.79
CA ILE A 230 29.07 11.09 -1.43
C ILE A 230 28.09 12.16 -1.94
N ASN A 231 27.29 11.82 -2.93
CA ASN A 231 26.31 12.72 -3.50
C ASN A 231 24.90 12.18 -3.25
N CYS A 232 24.01 12.98 -2.65
CA CYS A 232 22.63 12.62 -2.39
C CYS A 232 21.68 13.47 -3.24
N LYS A 233 20.88 12.83 -4.09
CA LYS A 233 19.91 13.48 -4.99
C LYS A 233 18.49 13.10 -4.59
N PHE A 234 17.65 14.08 -4.31
CA PHE A 234 16.26 13.89 -3.92
C PHE A 234 15.33 14.23 -5.10
N HIS A 235 14.71 13.22 -5.70
CA HIS A 235 13.87 13.37 -6.90
C HIS A 235 12.40 13.64 -6.58
N GLY A 236 11.99 13.49 -5.30
CA GLY A 236 10.59 13.59 -4.94
C GLY A 236 9.76 12.44 -5.50
N PHE A 237 8.45 12.64 -5.62
CA PHE A 237 7.54 11.63 -6.15
C PHE A 237 7.65 11.57 -7.68
N VAL A 238 8.06 10.41 -8.20
CA VAL A 238 8.22 10.17 -9.64
C VAL A 238 7.06 9.30 -10.12
N ASN A 239 6.26 9.84 -11.05
CA ASN A 239 5.10 9.13 -11.61
C ASN A 239 5.49 8.08 -12.67
N ASP A 240 6.51 8.38 -13.47
CA ASP A 240 6.98 7.48 -14.51
C ASP A 240 8.06 6.56 -13.97
N LYS A 241 7.70 5.30 -13.78
CA LYS A 241 8.61 4.25 -13.28
C LYS A 241 9.85 4.06 -14.18
N LYS A 242 9.78 4.40 -15.47
CA LYS A 242 10.94 4.32 -16.39
C LYS A 242 12.07 5.30 -16.03
N GLN A 243 11.76 6.32 -15.23
CA GLN A 243 12.78 7.26 -14.75
C GLN A 243 13.54 6.73 -13.53
N ILE A 244 13.06 5.64 -12.94
CA ILE A 244 13.65 5.03 -11.74
C ILE A 244 14.53 3.84 -12.12
N TYR A 245 14.14 3.09 -13.16
CA TYR A 245 14.77 1.82 -13.59
C TYR A 245 15.44 1.89 -14.97
#